data_b047123bafee1b8ef2144b176dc380f7
#
_entry.id   b047123bafee1b8ef2144b176dc380f7
#
_cell.length_a   1.000
_cell.length_b   1.000
_cell.length_c   1.000
_cell.angle_alpha   90.00
_cell.angle_beta   90.00
_cell.angle_gamma   90.00
#
_symmetry.space_group_name_H-M   'P 1'
#
loop_
_entity.id
_entity.type
_entity.pdbx_description
1 polymer ?
#
loop_
_entity_poly.entity_id
_entity_poly.type
_entity_poly.pdbx_seq_one_letter_code
_entity_poly.pdbx_strand_id
1 'polypeptide(L)'
;MVIANIICIKWGSFFGPEYVNRLYSGVRRNINADVRFLCMTERSKGFHPDIEVLELPKEPFLEPMNAALAVANRHGAMRKISLFRQDLISNLEGAVLGFDLDVVITGDLTPIWEMAPGKVVMRHDWIEARKGRPTGHGSVFRFDPLLHGYLYNELAEKPYDEVEKARGSEQRYTSHKAIERGDFEYIPGDLVVSFKHDCLDFPPMNYLRSPKLPSNSRVVCFHGRPKMTEAIKGYRGSMLRWSRPSEWLIEHWITRAHKDLGESFAGPESEF
;
A
#
# COMPACT_ATOMS: atom_id res chain seq x y z
N MET A 1 -17.18 19.27 6.46
CA MET A 1 -16.67 18.54 5.30
C MET A 1 -16.07 17.24 5.79
N VAL A 2 -16.24 16.15 5.08
CA VAL A 2 -15.68 14.85 5.47
C VAL A 2 -14.22 14.81 4.98
N ILE A 3 -13.29 14.48 5.88
CA ILE A 3 -11.86 14.40 5.58
C ILE A 3 -11.46 12.95 5.41
N ALA A 4 -10.87 12.62 4.27
CA ALA A 4 -10.31 11.31 4.02
C ALA A 4 -8.86 11.25 4.54
N ASN A 5 -8.65 10.48 5.60
CA ASN A 5 -7.31 10.25 6.13
C ASN A 5 -6.61 9.16 5.33
N ILE A 6 -5.50 9.52 4.72
CA ILE A 6 -4.69 8.62 3.90
C ILE A 6 -3.31 8.49 4.53
N ILE A 7 -2.77 7.26 4.61
CA ILE A 7 -1.45 7.05 5.19
C ILE A 7 -0.59 6.12 4.34
N CYS A 8 0.70 6.41 4.28
CA CYS A 8 1.70 5.49 3.76
C CYS A 8 2.93 5.47 4.65
N ILE A 9 3.82 4.51 4.41
CA ILE A 9 5.11 4.45 5.08
C ILE A 9 6.23 4.42 4.04
N LYS A 10 7.25 5.25 4.24
CA LYS A 10 8.49 5.24 3.48
C LYS A 10 9.67 5.09 4.41
N TRP A 11 10.40 4.00 4.28
CA TRP A 11 11.60 3.73 5.07
C TRP A 11 12.74 3.23 4.18
N GLY A 12 13.97 3.45 4.62
CA GLY A 12 15.15 3.09 3.83
C GLY A 12 15.28 3.92 2.54
N SER A 13 16.00 3.37 1.56
CA SER A 13 16.35 4.05 0.30
C SER A 13 15.79 3.40 -0.95
N PHE A 14 14.98 2.34 -0.82
CA PHE A 14 14.48 1.60 -1.98
C PHE A 14 13.49 2.41 -2.83
N PHE A 15 12.61 3.18 -2.18
CA PHE A 15 11.70 4.11 -2.83
C PHE A 15 12.14 5.55 -2.55
N GLY A 16 12.24 6.36 -3.60
CA GLY A 16 12.49 7.79 -3.50
C GLY A 16 11.24 8.60 -3.14
N PRO A 17 11.37 9.91 -2.90
CA PRO A 17 10.25 10.79 -2.59
C PRO A 17 9.21 10.87 -3.71
N GLU A 18 9.61 10.64 -4.95
CA GLU A 18 8.74 10.64 -6.12
C GLU A 18 7.63 9.57 -6.04
N TYR A 19 7.86 8.45 -5.38
CA TYR A 19 6.83 7.44 -5.15
C TYR A 19 5.73 7.96 -4.21
N VAL A 20 6.11 8.65 -3.15
CA VAL A 20 5.16 9.28 -2.21
C VAL A 20 4.36 10.38 -2.91
N ASN A 21 5.05 11.26 -3.67
CA ASN A 21 4.41 12.36 -4.39
C ASN A 21 3.44 11.86 -5.47
N ARG A 22 3.78 10.78 -6.18
CA ARG A 22 2.88 10.16 -7.18
C ARG A 22 1.68 9.49 -6.54
N LEU A 23 1.88 8.81 -5.41
CA LEU A 23 0.77 8.24 -4.63
C LEU A 23 -0.16 9.35 -4.14
N TYR A 24 0.37 10.41 -3.53
CA TYR A 24 -0.38 11.59 -3.11
C TYR A 24 -1.19 12.17 -4.26
N SER A 25 -0.54 12.44 -5.40
CA SER A 25 -1.19 12.97 -6.60
C SER A 25 -2.28 12.02 -7.14
N GLY A 26 -2.06 10.71 -7.10
CA GLY A 26 -3.05 9.71 -7.48
C GLY A 26 -4.29 9.74 -6.58
N VAL A 27 -4.09 9.81 -5.27
CA VAL A 27 -5.18 9.93 -4.29
C VAL A 27 -5.98 11.20 -4.52
N ARG A 28 -5.31 12.35 -4.61
CA ARG A 28 -5.97 13.67 -4.82
C ARG A 28 -6.84 13.72 -6.06
N ARG A 29 -6.47 13.02 -7.12
CA ARG A 29 -7.25 12.96 -8.37
C ARG A 29 -8.46 12.01 -8.31
N ASN A 30 -8.46 11.07 -7.37
CA ASN A 30 -9.38 9.94 -7.38
C ASN A 30 -10.16 9.77 -6.06
N ILE A 31 -10.34 10.85 -5.31
CA ILE A 31 -11.24 10.88 -4.16
C ILE A 31 -11.97 12.23 -4.13
N ASN A 32 -13.29 12.20 -3.96
CA ASN A 32 -14.11 13.40 -3.90
C ASN A 32 -14.35 13.81 -2.44
N ALA A 33 -13.25 14.08 -1.70
CA ALA A 33 -13.27 14.55 -0.33
C ALA A 33 -12.02 15.39 -0.08
N ASP A 34 -12.02 16.18 1.00
CA ASP A 34 -10.79 16.78 1.50
C ASP A 34 -9.84 15.67 1.95
N VAL A 35 -8.58 15.76 1.54
CA VAL A 35 -7.58 14.71 1.81
C VAL A 35 -6.58 15.23 2.83
N ARG A 36 -6.43 14.49 3.90
CA ARG A 36 -5.29 14.57 4.82
C ARG A 36 -4.36 13.43 4.51
N PHE A 37 -3.20 13.72 3.91
CA PHE A 37 -2.25 12.69 3.47
C PHE A 37 -1.02 12.68 4.36
N LEU A 38 -0.78 11.56 5.03
CA LEU A 38 0.32 11.37 5.97
C LEU A 38 1.35 10.37 5.41
N CYS A 39 2.63 10.67 5.60
CA CYS A 39 3.71 9.72 5.33
C CYS A 39 4.57 9.52 6.57
N MET A 40 4.58 8.29 7.11
CA MET A 40 5.49 7.93 8.18
C MET A 40 6.87 7.64 7.60
N THR A 41 7.90 8.38 8.02
CA THR A 41 9.23 8.28 7.41
C THR A 41 10.33 8.85 8.32
N GLU A 42 11.57 8.39 8.10
CA GLU A 42 12.77 9.02 8.66
C GLU A 42 13.36 10.11 7.73
N ARG A 43 12.83 10.25 6.49
CA ARG A 43 13.36 11.20 5.49
C ARG A 43 12.26 11.75 4.61
N SER A 44 11.93 13.03 4.78
CA SER A 44 10.87 13.73 4.04
C SER A 44 11.38 14.66 2.93
N LYS A 45 12.70 14.78 2.74
CA LYS A 45 13.27 15.67 1.72
C LYS A 45 12.71 15.32 0.33
N GLY A 46 12.13 16.31 -0.35
CA GLY A 46 11.56 16.17 -1.69
C GLY A 46 10.08 15.77 -1.70
N PHE A 47 9.40 15.73 -0.55
CA PHE A 47 7.96 15.54 -0.50
C PHE A 47 7.20 16.81 -0.92
N HIS A 48 6.01 16.61 -1.46
CA HIS A 48 5.05 17.69 -1.69
C HIS A 48 4.72 18.39 -0.35
N PRO A 49 4.60 19.74 -0.30
CA PRO A 49 4.37 20.47 0.95
C PRO A 49 3.09 20.08 1.70
N ASP A 50 2.05 19.62 1.01
CA ASP A 50 0.79 19.20 1.63
C ASP A 50 0.86 17.78 2.25
N ILE A 51 1.99 17.09 2.12
CA ILE A 51 2.15 15.76 2.74
C ILE A 51 2.59 15.97 4.20
N GLU A 52 1.74 15.57 5.13
CA GLU A 52 2.08 15.59 6.56
C GLU A 52 3.10 14.49 6.86
N VAL A 53 4.15 14.84 7.56
CA VAL A 53 5.22 13.92 7.93
C VAL A 53 5.01 13.43 9.36
N LEU A 54 4.92 12.11 9.51
CA LEU A 54 5.05 11.44 10.80
C LEU A 54 6.45 10.86 10.91
N GLU A 55 7.13 11.14 12.03
CA GLU A 55 8.44 10.54 12.25
C GLU A 55 8.32 9.02 12.43
N LEU A 56 9.17 8.28 11.73
CA LEU A 56 9.21 6.81 11.88
C LEU A 56 9.78 6.46 13.26
N PRO A 57 8.98 5.83 14.14
CA PRO A 57 9.40 5.58 15.51
C PRO A 57 10.51 4.53 15.61
N LYS A 58 11.37 4.69 16.61
CA LYS A 58 12.28 3.64 17.07
C LYS A 58 11.55 2.77 18.09
N GLU A 59 10.92 1.72 17.61
CA GLU A 59 10.12 0.86 18.47
C GLU A 59 11.00 0.09 19.47
N PRO A 60 10.62 -0.02 20.75
CA PRO A 60 11.41 -0.70 21.77
C PRO A 60 11.55 -2.22 21.53
N PHE A 61 10.63 -2.79 20.75
CA PHE A 61 10.61 -4.22 20.40
C PHE A 61 11.30 -4.53 19.07
N LEU A 62 12.02 -3.58 18.46
CA LEU A 62 12.69 -3.81 17.17
C LEU A 62 13.68 -4.96 17.19
N GLU A 63 14.45 -5.08 18.30
CA GLU A 63 15.47 -6.11 18.41
C GLU A 63 14.88 -7.53 18.44
N PRO A 64 13.94 -7.89 19.35
CA PRO A 64 13.32 -9.21 19.34
C PRO A 64 12.51 -9.47 18.07
N MET A 65 11.86 -8.45 17.51
CA MET A 65 11.16 -8.57 16.23
C MET A 65 12.13 -8.91 15.10
N ASN A 66 13.26 -8.22 14.99
CA ASN A 66 14.25 -8.48 13.95
C ASN A 66 14.91 -9.86 14.11
N ALA A 67 15.10 -10.35 15.34
CA ALA A 67 15.59 -11.71 15.58
C ALA A 67 14.63 -12.76 15.01
N ALA A 68 13.32 -12.62 15.26
CA ALA A 68 12.30 -13.51 14.69
C ALA A 68 12.22 -13.40 13.16
N LEU A 69 12.33 -12.19 12.61
CA LEU A 69 12.36 -11.96 11.17
C LEU A 69 13.58 -12.59 10.48
N ALA A 70 14.73 -12.58 11.15
CA ALA A 70 15.94 -13.23 10.64
C ALA A 70 15.74 -14.76 10.53
N VAL A 71 15.14 -15.39 11.53
CA VAL A 71 14.76 -16.81 11.47
C VAL A 71 13.81 -17.11 10.31
N ALA A 72 12.84 -16.22 10.06
CA ALA A 72 11.91 -16.34 8.97
C ALA A 72 12.48 -15.94 7.59
N ASN A 73 13.75 -15.50 7.52
CA ASN A 73 14.40 -14.92 6.33
C ASN A 73 13.58 -13.76 5.70
N ARG A 74 13.08 -12.82 6.54
CA ARG A 74 12.17 -11.71 6.19
C ARG A 74 12.69 -10.37 6.68
N HIS A 75 13.95 -10.04 6.41
CA HIS A 75 14.57 -8.79 6.84
C HIS A 75 13.77 -7.56 6.43
N GLY A 76 13.58 -6.64 7.39
CA GLY A 76 12.90 -5.36 7.18
C GLY A 76 11.37 -5.42 7.06
N ALA A 77 10.74 -6.58 7.21
CA ALA A 77 9.28 -6.69 7.28
C ALA A 77 8.71 -6.12 8.60
N MET A 78 7.40 -6.08 8.75
CA MET A 78 6.68 -5.65 9.96
C MET A 78 6.79 -4.16 10.33
N ARG A 79 7.42 -3.33 9.50
CA ARG A 79 7.55 -1.88 9.80
C ARG A 79 6.23 -1.12 9.78
N LYS A 80 5.25 -1.55 9.00
CA LYS A 80 3.93 -0.92 8.93
C LYS A 80 3.11 -1.08 10.22
N ILE A 81 3.52 -1.96 11.12
CA ILE A 81 2.81 -2.14 12.39
C ILE A 81 2.76 -0.83 13.19
N SER A 82 3.76 0.03 13.06
CA SER A 82 3.79 1.35 13.68
C SER A 82 2.66 2.28 13.19
N LEU A 83 2.03 1.99 12.04
CA LEU A 83 0.87 2.74 11.56
C LEU A 83 -0.39 2.51 12.40
N PHE A 84 -0.44 1.44 13.21
CA PHE A 84 -1.54 1.14 14.14
C PHE A 84 -1.29 1.70 15.55
N ARG A 85 -0.21 2.45 15.75
CA ARG A 85 0.17 3.03 17.02
C ARG A 85 -0.68 4.27 17.32
N GLN A 86 -1.63 4.10 18.26
CA GLN A 86 -2.66 5.11 18.55
C GLN A 86 -2.11 6.47 18.96
N ASP A 87 -1.02 6.53 19.73
CA ASP A 87 -0.43 7.80 20.18
C ASP A 87 0.15 8.65 19.02
N LEU A 88 0.51 8.03 17.90
CA LEU A 88 1.00 8.73 16.70
C LEU A 88 -0.12 9.24 15.80
N ILE A 89 -1.28 8.61 15.84
CA ILE A 89 -2.40 8.88 14.93
C ILE A 89 -3.72 9.20 15.65
N SER A 90 -3.66 9.49 16.97
CA SER A 90 -4.83 9.79 17.80
C SER A 90 -5.63 11.02 17.36
N ASN A 91 -5.02 11.90 16.57
CA ASN A 91 -5.66 13.10 16.00
C ASN A 91 -6.35 12.82 14.65
N LEU A 92 -6.39 11.57 14.20
CA LEU A 92 -7.14 11.15 13.01
C LEU A 92 -8.51 10.64 13.44
N GLU A 93 -9.55 11.35 13.03
CA GLU A 93 -10.93 10.94 13.25
C GLU A 93 -11.41 10.06 12.09
N GLY A 94 -12.07 8.96 12.44
CA GLY A 94 -12.65 8.02 11.47
C GLY A 94 -11.62 7.10 10.83
N ALA A 95 -12.01 6.55 9.68
CA ALA A 95 -11.21 5.56 8.98
C ALA A 95 -9.96 6.15 8.34
N VAL A 96 -8.88 5.38 8.36
CA VAL A 96 -7.63 5.64 7.65
C VAL A 96 -7.46 4.62 6.53
N LEU A 97 -7.22 5.09 5.30
CA LEU A 97 -6.89 4.23 4.17
C LEU A 97 -5.37 4.26 3.95
N GLY A 98 -4.75 3.09 4.09
CA GLY A 98 -3.31 2.92 3.99
C GLY A 98 -2.87 2.29 2.68
N PHE A 99 -1.68 2.71 2.19
CA PHE A 99 -1.11 2.23 0.94
C PHE A 99 0.37 1.88 1.06
N ASP A 100 0.79 0.83 0.35
CA ASP A 100 2.19 0.66 -0.04
C ASP A 100 2.58 1.68 -1.12
N LEU A 101 3.87 1.95 -1.26
CA LEU A 101 4.38 2.90 -2.26
C LEU A 101 4.42 2.31 -3.69
N ASP A 102 4.29 1.00 -3.81
CA ASP A 102 4.27 0.29 -5.09
C ASP A 102 2.84 -0.01 -5.57
N VAL A 103 1.95 0.95 -5.40
CA VAL A 103 0.59 0.93 -5.96
C VAL A 103 0.36 2.11 -6.91
N VAL A 104 -0.58 1.94 -7.81
CA VAL A 104 -1.04 3.00 -8.73
C VAL A 104 -2.55 3.16 -8.56
N ILE A 105 -2.98 4.39 -8.28
CA ILE A 105 -4.40 4.72 -8.17
C ILE A 105 -4.94 4.96 -9.57
N THR A 106 -5.99 4.24 -9.95
CA THR A 106 -6.54 4.21 -11.31
C THR A 106 -8.01 4.63 -11.39
N GLY A 107 -8.66 4.84 -10.24
CA GLY A 107 -10.06 5.28 -10.20
C GLY A 107 -10.51 5.67 -8.80
N ASP A 108 -11.78 6.03 -8.67
CA ASP A 108 -12.39 6.53 -7.45
C ASP A 108 -12.17 5.60 -6.25
N LEU A 109 -11.60 6.16 -5.17
CA LEU A 109 -11.27 5.45 -3.93
C LEU A 109 -12.43 5.40 -2.93
N THR A 110 -13.49 6.18 -3.15
CA THR A 110 -14.63 6.29 -2.22
C THR A 110 -15.20 4.92 -1.85
N PRO A 111 -15.42 3.97 -2.78
CA PRO A 111 -15.96 2.66 -2.45
C PRO A 111 -15.08 1.84 -1.49
N ILE A 112 -13.75 2.06 -1.50
CA ILE A 112 -12.82 1.38 -0.60
C ILE A 112 -12.73 2.12 0.74
N TRP A 113 -12.71 3.45 0.69
CA TRP A 113 -12.58 4.29 1.88
C TRP A 113 -13.80 4.20 2.81
N GLU A 114 -15.00 4.17 2.26
CA GLU A 114 -16.27 4.07 3.03
C GLU A 114 -16.64 2.62 3.39
N MET A 115 -15.90 1.64 2.89
CA MET A 115 -16.23 0.24 3.06
C MET A 115 -16.16 -0.22 4.52
N ALA A 116 -17.13 -1.03 4.95
CA ALA A 116 -17.17 -1.76 6.21
C ALA A 116 -16.68 -0.95 7.44
N PRO A 117 -17.44 0.09 7.88
CA PRO A 117 -17.07 0.88 9.04
C PRO A 117 -16.78 0.01 10.27
N GLY A 118 -15.74 0.36 11.03
CA GLY A 118 -15.32 -0.37 12.23
C GLY A 118 -14.57 -1.67 11.98
N LYS A 119 -14.26 -2.01 10.73
CA LYS A 119 -13.46 -3.20 10.38
C LYS A 119 -12.10 -2.85 9.78
N VAL A 120 -11.15 -3.74 9.96
CA VAL A 120 -9.93 -3.80 9.15
C VAL A 120 -10.30 -4.35 7.78
N VAL A 121 -9.98 -3.63 6.73
CA VAL A 121 -10.33 -4.02 5.36
C VAL A 121 -9.06 -4.19 4.54
N MET A 122 -8.91 -5.33 3.88
CA MET A 122 -7.75 -5.63 3.03
C MET A 122 -8.21 -6.45 1.81
N ARG A 123 -7.46 -6.40 0.73
CA ARG A 123 -7.69 -7.30 -0.41
C ARG A 123 -7.29 -8.73 -0.03
N HIS A 124 -8.05 -9.75 -0.43
CA HIS A 124 -7.63 -11.14 -0.26
C HIS A 124 -6.32 -11.40 -1.03
N ASP A 125 -5.30 -11.96 -0.40
CA ASP A 125 -4.02 -12.24 -1.06
C ASP A 125 -4.21 -13.18 -2.25
N TRP A 126 -3.66 -12.84 -3.42
CA TRP A 126 -3.86 -13.60 -4.67
C TRP A 126 -3.41 -15.05 -4.61
N ILE A 127 -2.34 -15.33 -3.87
CA ILE A 127 -1.77 -16.68 -3.74
C ILE A 127 -2.50 -17.47 -2.66
N GLU A 128 -2.73 -16.84 -1.51
CA GLU A 128 -3.38 -17.49 -0.37
C GLU A 128 -4.87 -17.75 -0.64
N ALA A 129 -5.55 -16.87 -1.39
CA ALA A 129 -6.91 -17.08 -1.86
C ALA A 129 -7.06 -18.36 -2.69
N ARG A 130 -6.14 -18.62 -3.63
CA ARG A 130 -6.12 -19.85 -4.43
C ARG A 130 -5.89 -21.11 -3.61
N LYS A 131 -5.34 -20.97 -2.40
CA LYS A 131 -5.12 -22.07 -1.45
C LYS A 131 -6.23 -22.18 -0.41
N GLY A 132 -7.28 -21.36 -0.51
CA GLY A 132 -8.37 -21.28 0.47
C GLY A 132 -7.96 -20.75 1.84
N ARG A 133 -6.88 -19.96 1.92
CA ARG A 133 -6.37 -19.43 3.18
C ARG A 133 -6.82 -17.98 3.39
N PRO A 134 -7.35 -17.64 4.58
CA PRO A 134 -7.91 -16.32 4.86
C PRO A 134 -6.82 -15.30 5.20
N THR A 135 -6.03 -14.87 4.22
CA THR A 135 -4.96 -13.89 4.42
C THR A 135 -5.22 -12.64 3.56
N GLY A 136 -5.20 -11.46 4.18
CA GLY A 136 -5.26 -10.18 3.49
C GLY A 136 -3.94 -9.83 2.82
N HIS A 137 -3.98 -9.01 1.75
CA HIS A 137 -2.80 -8.44 1.11
C HIS A 137 -2.59 -7.00 1.58
N GLY A 138 -1.39 -6.70 2.07
CA GLY A 138 -1.08 -5.47 2.80
C GLY A 138 -0.83 -4.23 1.95
N SER A 139 -0.97 -4.28 0.61
CA SER A 139 -0.70 -3.10 -0.22
C SER A 139 -1.79 -2.03 -0.19
N VAL A 140 -3.03 -2.43 0.12
CA VAL A 140 -4.15 -1.53 0.38
C VAL A 140 -4.87 -2.05 1.62
N PHE A 141 -5.01 -1.20 2.62
CA PHE A 141 -5.68 -1.56 3.87
C PHE A 141 -6.40 -0.35 4.45
N ARG A 142 -7.53 -0.61 5.08
CA ARG A 142 -8.31 0.38 5.81
C ARG A 142 -8.46 -0.06 7.25
N PHE A 143 -8.37 0.88 8.16
CA PHE A 143 -8.54 0.63 9.59
C PHE A 143 -9.06 1.88 10.30
N ASP A 144 -9.51 1.72 11.54
CA ASP A 144 -9.88 2.81 12.42
C ASP A 144 -8.86 2.90 13.55
N PRO A 145 -8.16 4.04 13.73
CA PRO A 145 -7.14 4.20 14.77
C PRO A 145 -7.64 3.95 16.18
N LEU A 146 -8.88 4.31 16.47
CA LEU A 146 -9.46 4.15 17.80
C LEU A 146 -9.80 2.69 18.13
N LEU A 147 -10.09 1.88 17.12
CA LEU A 147 -10.54 0.49 17.28
C LEU A 147 -9.40 -0.52 17.13
N HIS A 148 -8.44 -0.27 16.24
CA HIS A 148 -7.48 -1.28 15.80
C HIS A 148 -6.08 -1.14 16.39
N GLY A 149 -5.90 -0.32 17.43
CA GLY A 149 -4.62 -0.19 18.17
C GLY A 149 -4.11 -1.50 18.77
N TYR A 150 -4.99 -2.50 18.95
CA TYR A 150 -4.60 -3.83 19.42
C TYR A 150 -3.59 -4.50 18.48
N LEU A 151 -3.61 -4.21 17.19
CA LEU A 151 -2.65 -4.74 16.22
C LEU A 151 -1.22 -4.33 16.56
N TYR A 152 -1.03 -3.11 17.05
CA TYR A 152 0.26 -2.67 17.55
C TYR A 152 0.56 -3.25 18.94
N ASN A 153 -0.39 -3.14 19.87
CA ASN A 153 -0.18 -3.46 21.29
C ASN A 153 0.15 -4.95 21.49
N GLU A 154 -0.56 -5.87 20.83
CA GLU A 154 -0.32 -7.31 20.95
C GLU A 154 1.04 -7.71 20.37
N LEU A 155 1.46 -7.10 19.27
CA LEU A 155 2.80 -7.34 18.72
C LEU A 155 3.88 -6.75 19.63
N ALA A 156 3.68 -5.57 20.20
CA ALA A 156 4.63 -4.94 21.11
C ALA A 156 4.81 -5.75 22.39
N GLU A 157 3.78 -6.41 22.88
CA GLU A 157 3.83 -7.26 24.08
C GLU A 157 4.61 -8.56 23.85
N LYS A 158 4.45 -9.21 22.68
CA LYS A 158 5.05 -10.51 22.35
C LYS A 158 5.66 -10.52 20.95
N PRO A 159 6.65 -9.66 20.68
CA PRO A 159 7.11 -9.41 19.31
C PRO A 159 7.71 -10.63 18.63
N TYR A 160 8.46 -11.46 19.36
CA TYR A 160 9.04 -12.67 18.81
C TYR A 160 7.98 -13.68 18.42
N ASP A 161 7.08 -14.02 19.37
CA ASP A 161 6.05 -15.05 19.21
C ASP A 161 5.06 -14.67 18.08
N GLU A 162 4.63 -13.41 18.04
CA GLU A 162 3.68 -12.95 17.03
C GLU A 162 4.29 -12.91 15.62
N VAL A 163 5.56 -12.54 15.50
CA VAL A 163 6.28 -12.62 14.23
C VAL A 163 6.48 -14.06 13.77
N GLU A 164 6.81 -14.97 14.69
CA GLU A 164 6.98 -16.40 14.39
C GLU A 164 5.65 -17.02 13.90
N LYS A 165 4.53 -16.81 14.61
CA LYS A 165 3.20 -17.27 14.23
C LYS A 165 2.79 -16.74 12.85
N ALA A 166 3.09 -15.47 12.57
CA ALA A 166 2.84 -14.85 11.28
C ALA A 166 3.87 -15.25 10.19
N ARG A 167 4.88 -16.06 10.53
CA ARG A 167 6.00 -16.43 9.64
C ARG A 167 6.67 -15.21 9.01
N GLY A 168 6.90 -14.17 9.80
CA GLY A 168 7.51 -12.92 9.37
C GLY A 168 6.68 -12.13 8.36
N SER A 169 5.38 -12.39 8.24
CA SER A 169 4.50 -11.71 7.28
C SER A 169 3.54 -10.76 8.00
N GLU A 170 3.75 -9.47 7.83
CA GLU A 170 2.91 -8.43 8.42
C GLU A 170 1.45 -8.54 7.98
N GLN A 171 1.21 -8.71 6.69
CA GLN A 171 -0.15 -8.85 6.16
C GLN A 171 -0.89 -10.07 6.73
N ARG A 172 -0.16 -11.16 7.00
CA ARG A 172 -0.70 -12.34 7.67
C ARG A 172 -1.03 -12.02 9.12
N TYR A 173 -0.11 -11.38 9.85
CA TYR A 173 -0.34 -10.94 11.22
C TYR A 173 -1.61 -10.08 11.31
N THR A 174 -1.64 -8.97 10.57
CA THR A 174 -2.74 -8.00 10.60
C THR A 174 -4.09 -8.65 10.26
N SER A 175 -4.16 -9.39 9.14
CA SER A 175 -5.42 -10.01 8.72
C SER A 175 -5.89 -11.11 9.66
N HIS A 176 -5.00 -11.98 10.15
CA HIS A 176 -5.39 -13.07 11.06
C HIS A 176 -5.88 -12.53 12.40
N LYS A 177 -5.20 -11.53 12.98
CA LYS A 177 -5.64 -10.90 14.24
C LYS A 177 -7.01 -10.25 14.10
N ALA A 178 -7.26 -9.54 13.00
CA ALA A 178 -8.56 -8.93 12.75
C ALA A 178 -9.65 -9.99 12.49
N ILE A 179 -9.34 -11.07 11.76
CA ILE A 179 -10.27 -12.20 11.54
C ILE A 179 -10.62 -12.89 12.87
N GLU A 180 -9.64 -13.16 13.73
CA GLU A 180 -9.84 -13.77 15.04
C GLU A 180 -10.79 -12.94 15.94
N ARG A 181 -10.76 -11.61 15.78
CA ARG A 181 -11.65 -10.68 16.50
C ARG A 181 -13.01 -10.45 15.84
N GLY A 182 -13.21 -10.93 14.60
CA GLY A 182 -14.45 -10.74 13.84
C GLY A 182 -14.60 -9.34 13.24
N ASP A 183 -13.55 -8.54 13.23
CA ASP A 183 -13.53 -7.17 12.71
C ASP A 183 -12.76 -7.03 11.39
N PHE A 184 -12.84 -8.01 10.53
CA PHE A 184 -12.19 -8.07 9.23
C PHE A 184 -13.17 -8.14 8.06
N GLU A 185 -12.84 -7.50 6.93
CA GLU A 185 -13.58 -7.60 5.68
C GLU A 185 -12.63 -7.59 4.47
N TYR A 186 -13.02 -8.26 3.38
CA TYR A 186 -12.24 -8.24 2.14
C TYR A 186 -12.71 -7.16 1.17
N ILE A 187 -11.77 -6.41 0.60
CA ILE A 187 -12.04 -5.53 -0.56
C ILE A 187 -12.41 -6.43 -1.76
N PRO A 188 -13.48 -6.10 -2.52
CA PRO A 188 -13.82 -6.77 -3.76
C PRO A 188 -12.62 -6.87 -4.70
N GLY A 189 -12.41 -8.05 -5.26
CA GLY A 189 -11.17 -8.37 -5.97
C GLY A 189 -10.96 -7.60 -7.27
N ASP A 190 -12.01 -7.02 -7.83
CA ASP A 190 -11.99 -6.17 -9.04
C ASP A 190 -11.62 -4.72 -8.74
N LEU A 191 -11.78 -4.23 -7.50
CA LEU A 191 -11.38 -2.89 -7.10
C LEU A 191 -9.88 -2.77 -6.87
N VAL A 192 -9.25 -3.80 -6.28
CA VAL A 192 -7.81 -3.84 -6.02
C VAL A 192 -7.20 -5.02 -6.75
N VAL A 193 -6.46 -4.75 -7.80
CA VAL A 193 -5.92 -5.73 -8.73
C VAL A 193 -4.40 -5.80 -8.68
N SER A 194 -3.83 -6.90 -9.17
CA SER A 194 -2.38 -7.08 -9.27
C SER A 194 -1.93 -6.88 -10.72
N PHE A 195 -0.90 -6.08 -10.95
CA PHE A 195 -0.33 -5.92 -12.27
C PHE A 195 0.00 -7.26 -12.93
N LYS A 196 0.68 -8.15 -12.20
CA LYS A 196 1.14 -9.44 -12.75
C LYS A 196 0.08 -10.53 -12.84
N HIS A 197 -1.03 -10.42 -12.08
CA HIS A 197 -2.07 -11.46 -12.07
C HIS A 197 -3.31 -11.07 -12.86
N ASP A 198 -3.59 -9.75 -12.94
CA ASP A 198 -4.86 -9.26 -13.45
C ASP A 198 -4.70 -8.35 -14.68
N CYS A 199 -3.49 -7.73 -14.89
CA CYS A 199 -3.22 -6.88 -16.05
C CYS A 199 -2.46 -7.58 -17.17
N LEU A 200 -1.76 -8.69 -16.90
CA LEU A 200 -0.99 -9.43 -17.88
C LEU A 200 -1.80 -10.61 -18.45
N ASP A 201 -1.78 -10.73 -19.75
CA ASP A 201 -2.22 -11.97 -20.42
C ASP A 201 -1.25 -13.12 -20.07
N PHE A 202 -1.73 -14.36 -20.18
CA PHE A 202 -0.91 -15.54 -20.02
C PHE A 202 -0.03 -15.79 -21.26
N PRO A 203 1.17 -16.39 -21.11
CA PRO A 203 1.98 -16.76 -22.28
C PRO A 203 1.24 -17.67 -23.26
N PRO A 204 1.39 -17.50 -24.57
CA PRO A 204 2.31 -16.54 -25.22
C PRO A 204 1.73 -15.13 -25.45
N MET A 205 0.47 -14.87 -25.06
CA MET A 205 -0.23 -13.61 -25.36
C MET A 205 0.42 -12.38 -24.69
N ASN A 206 1.04 -12.54 -23.52
CA ASN A 206 1.78 -11.47 -22.85
C ASN A 206 2.97 -10.92 -23.69
N TYR A 207 3.51 -11.69 -24.64
CA TYR A 207 4.53 -11.22 -25.59
C TYR A 207 3.95 -10.38 -26.73
N LEU A 208 2.67 -10.59 -27.04
CA LEU A 208 2.00 -9.98 -28.20
C LEU A 208 1.15 -8.77 -27.82
N ARG A 209 0.59 -8.76 -26.61
CA ARG A 209 -0.34 -7.74 -26.13
C ARG A 209 0.27 -6.92 -25.00
N SER A 210 -0.01 -5.61 -24.98
CA SER A 210 0.33 -4.73 -23.86
C SER A 210 -0.57 -5.03 -22.66
N PRO A 211 -0.06 -4.82 -21.42
CA PRO A 211 -0.84 -4.98 -20.21
C PRO A 211 -2.13 -4.14 -20.25
N LYS A 212 -3.25 -4.73 -19.84
CA LYS A 212 -4.56 -4.07 -19.83
C LYS A 212 -4.93 -3.64 -18.42
N LEU A 213 -5.47 -2.44 -18.30
CA LEU A 213 -6.08 -1.98 -17.06
C LEU A 213 -7.50 -2.54 -16.96
N PRO A 214 -7.84 -3.36 -15.93
CA PRO A 214 -9.22 -3.81 -15.72
C PRO A 214 -10.14 -2.63 -15.45
N SER A 215 -11.31 -2.59 -16.09
CA SER A 215 -12.21 -1.42 -16.10
C SER A 215 -12.71 -0.99 -14.72
N ASN A 216 -12.90 -1.94 -13.80
CA ASN A 216 -13.38 -1.66 -12.44
C ASN A 216 -12.26 -1.37 -11.45
N SER A 217 -10.98 -1.51 -11.86
CA SER A 217 -9.86 -1.31 -10.95
C SER A 217 -9.80 0.14 -10.43
N ARG A 218 -9.57 0.26 -9.12
CA ARG A 218 -9.32 1.52 -8.44
C ARG A 218 -7.86 1.65 -8.03
N VAL A 219 -7.23 0.50 -7.74
CA VAL A 219 -5.83 0.42 -7.35
C VAL A 219 -5.18 -0.78 -8.02
N VAL A 220 -4.01 -0.56 -8.62
CA VAL A 220 -3.16 -1.63 -9.17
C VAL A 220 -1.92 -1.80 -8.31
N CYS A 221 -1.70 -3.01 -7.79
CA CYS A 221 -0.57 -3.36 -6.93
C CYS A 221 0.59 -3.95 -7.73
N PHE A 222 1.81 -3.41 -7.52
CA PHE A 222 3.07 -3.82 -8.16
C PHE A 222 3.96 -4.63 -7.21
N HIS A 223 3.37 -5.56 -6.47
CA HIS A 223 4.11 -6.40 -5.52
C HIS A 223 5.14 -7.32 -6.20
N GLY A 224 6.40 -7.23 -5.79
CA GLY A 224 7.52 -7.90 -6.44
C GLY A 224 8.00 -7.15 -7.69
N ARG A 225 8.28 -7.87 -8.78
CA ARG A 225 8.65 -7.29 -10.08
C ARG A 225 7.63 -7.67 -11.16
N PRO A 226 7.44 -6.80 -12.19
CA PRO A 226 8.08 -5.49 -12.38
C PRO A 226 7.59 -4.44 -11.36
N LYS A 227 8.38 -3.37 -11.16
CA LYS A 227 7.92 -2.11 -10.58
C LYS A 227 7.39 -1.18 -11.69
N MET A 228 6.74 -0.08 -11.32
CA MET A 228 6.09 0.83 -12.27
C MET A 228 7.04 1.35 -13.34
N THR A 229 8.25 1.78 -12.96
CA THR A 229 9.30 2.24 -13.90
C THR A 229 9.71 1.19 -14.90
N GLU A 230 9.73 -0.08 -14.51
CA GLU A 230 10.04 -1.21 -15.40
C GLU A 230 8.85 -1.52 -16.32
N ALA A 231 7.63 -1.51 -15.77
CA ALA A 231 6.41 -1.83 -16.50
C ALA A 231 6.08 -0.79 -17.59
N ILE A 232 6.37 0.49 -17.36
CA ILE A 232 6.24 1.55 -18.38
C ILE A 232 7.08 1.24 -19.62
N LYS A 233 8.33 0.77 -19.44
CA LYS A 233 9.27 0.45 -20.52
C LYS A 233 9.08 -0.95 -21.12
N GLY A 234 8.28 -1.77 -20.46
CA GLY A 234 8.21 -3.20 -20.70
C GLY A 234 9.24 -3.97 -19.87
N TYR A 235 8.86 -5.13 -19.38
CA TYR A 235 9.68 -5.93 -18.47
C TYR A 235 10.05 -7.28 -19.05
N ARG A 236 11.35 -7.57 -19.12
CA ARG A 236 11.91 -8.81 -19.64
C ARG A 236 12.37 -9.73 -18.50
N GLY A 237 11.45 -10.11 -17.63
CA GLY A 237 11.70 -11.06 -16.54
C GLY A 237 11.50 -12.52 -16.95
N SER A 238 11.01 -13.34 -16.02
CA SER A 238 10.60 -14.70 -16.34
C SER A 238 9.43 -14.72 -17.33
N MET A 239 9.23 -15.85 -18.01
CA MET A 239 8.18 -16.04 -19.02
C MET A 239 6.80 -15.53 -18.55
N LEU A 240 6.41 -15.82 -17.31
CA LEU A 240 5.13 -15.39 -16.72
C LEU A 240 5.08 -13.90 -16.31
N ARG A 241 6.22 -13.22 -16.25
CA ARG A 241 6.31 -11.81 -15.84
C ARG A 241 6.78 -10.89 -16.96
N TRP A 242 7.08 -11.46 -18.12
CA TRP A 242 7.44 -10.68 -19.30
C TRP A 242 6.24 -9.81 -19.71
N SER A 243 6.47 -8.55 -19.97
CA SER A 243 5.43 -7.63 -20.44
C SER A 243 5.94 -6.66 -21.48
N ARG A 244 5.06 -6.30 -22.40
CA ARG A 244 5.23 -5.13 -23.26
C ARG A 244 5.10 -3.85 -22.42
N PRO A 245 5.46 -2.66 -22.97
CA PRO A 245 5.19 -1.37 -22.34
C PRO A 245 3.72 -1.22 -21.92
N SER A 246 3.52 -0.60 -20.77
CA SER A 246 2.21 -0.37 -20.16
C SER A 246 1.86 1.11 -20.24
N GLU A 247 1.21 1.52 -21.34
CA GLU A 247 0.94 2.94 -21.66
C GLU A 247 0.03 3.63 -20.63
N TRP A 248 -0.99 2.92 -20.13
CA TRP A 248 -1.90 3.48 -19.13
C TRP A 248 -1.20 3.93 -17.83
N LEU A 249 -0.02 3.37 -17.52
CA LEU A 249 0.77 3.81 -16.36
C LEU A 249 1.24 5.27 -16.50
N ILE A 250 1.51 5.74 -17.72
CA ILE A 250 1.96 7.10 -17.97
C ILE A 250 0.87 8.11 -17.58
N GLU A 251 -0.40 7.72 -17.67
CA GLU A 251 -1.55 8.57 -17.33
C GLU A 251 -1.85 8.56 -15.84
N HIS A 252 -1.66 7.43 -15.18
CA HIS A 252 -2.08 7.24 -13.79
C HIS A 252 -0.96 7.45 -12.77
N TRP A 253 0.28 7.10 -13.10
CA TRP A 253 1.41 7.18 -12.18
C TRP A 253 2.26 8.44 -12.41
N ILE A 254 1.67 9.59 -12.16
CA ILE A 254 2.22 10.93 -12.42
C ILE A 254 2.07 11.85 -11.21
N THR A 255 2.85 12.94 -11.19
CA THR A 255 2.80 14.02 -10.21
C THR A 255 2.06 15.26 -10.75
N ARG A 256 0.94 15.11 -11.43
CA ARG A 256 0.16 16.28 -11.84
C ARG A 256 -0.59 16.83 -10.64
N ALA A 257 -0.39 18.14 -10.35
CA ALA A 257 -1.25 18.87 -9.45
C ALA A 257 -2.70 18.90 -10.01
N HIS A 258 -3.68 18.94 -9.13
CA HIS A 258 -5.04 19.32 -9.52
C HIS A 258 -4.98 20.68 -10.23
N LYS A 259 -5.85 20.90 -11.23
CA LYS A 259 -5.94 22.17 -11.96
C LYS A 259 -6.13 23.40 -11.05
N ASP A 260 -6.56 23.19 -9.81
CA ASP A 260 -6.86 24.23 -8.83
C ASP A 260 -5.68 24.63 -7.92
N LEU A 261 -4.57 23.90 -7.97
CA LEU A 261 -3.35 24.26 -7.24
C LEU A 261 -2.37 24.91 -8.22
N GLY A 262 -2.63 26.12 -8.67
CA GLY A 262 -1.92 26.93 -9.65
C GLY A 262 -0.38 26.96 -9.68
N GLU A 263 0.29 25.97 -9.13
CA GLU A 263 1.73 25.80 -9.17
C GLU A 263 2.10 24.38 -9.66
N SER A 264 2.80 24.34 -10.78
CA SER A 264 3.46 23.14 -11.26
C SER A 264 4.59 22.76 -10.30
N PHE A 265 4.39 21.80 -9.42
CA PHE A 265 5.48 21.18 -8.71
C PHE A 265 6.26 20.31 -9.71
N ALA A 266 7.21 20.94 -10.40
CA ALA A 266 8.23 20.25 -11.16
C ALA A 266 9.21 19.62 -10.16
N GLY A 267 8.86 18.45 -9.66
CA GLY A 267 9.87 17.54 -9.16
C GLY A 267 10.82 17.21 -10.33
N PRO A 268 12.05 16.80 -10.09
CA PRO A 268 13.00 16.58 -11.17
C PRO A 268 12.43 15.63 -12.22
N GLU A 269 12.07 16.17 -13.36
CA GLU A 269 11.73 15.44 -14.59
C GLU A 269 13.01 14.85 -15.19
N SER A 270 13.81 14.19 -14.41
CA SER A 270 14.99 13.54 -14.90
C SER A 270 14.86 12.05 -14.74
N GLU A 271 14.87 11.42 -15.89
CA GLU A 271 15.15 10.02 -16.20
C GLU A 271 13.93 9.08 -16.20
N PHE A 272 13.21 9.17 -17.32
CA PHE A 272 12.62 7.96 -17.90
C PHE A 272 13.58 7.33 -18.91
#